data_1d49ac822972d698112e5d0e373c6e91
#
_entry.id   1d49ac822972d698112e5d0e373c6e91
#
_cell.length_a   1.000
_cell.length_b   1.000
_cell.length_c   1.000
_cell.angle_alpha   90.00
_cell.angle_beta   90.00
_cell.angle_gamma   90.00
#
_symmetry.space_group_name_H-M   'P 1'
#
loop_
_entity.id
_entity.type
_entity.pdbx_description
1 polymer ?
#
loop_
_entity_poly.entity_id
_entity_poly.type
_entity_poly.pdbx_seq_one_letter_code
_entity_poly.pdbx_strand_id
1 'polypeptide(L)'
;MFPPERAIQDRPAWIKERSVFGDWEGDLMIFRREHGLANVASLVERKTRCAVLFRNDDRSTRHLMDRLMMAIAALPQAARRYITFNRGIEFSGWRRLQQEIGTEAWFCGPQAPWQKGTVENLNKRARRYLPRETVLAEISDRSMRAICAQLNNTPCKCLGWQTPTEAFRAEIMNLR
;
A
#
# COMPACT_ATOMS: atom_id res chain seq x y z
N MET A 1 -2.39 18.62 8.68
CA MET A 1 -1.73 18.16 9.92
C MET A 1 -2.26 16.77 10.24
N PHE A 2 -1.39 15.87 10.70
CA PHE A 2 -1.77 14.50 11.06
C PHE A 2 -2.18 14.51 12.55
N PRO A 3 -3.42 14.13 12.87
CA PRO A 3 -3.94 14.24 14.22
C PRO A 3 -3.31 13.19 15.16
N PRO A 4 -3.04 13.54 16.43
CA PRO A 4 -2.45 12.61 17.38
C PRO A 4 -3.31 11.36 17.61
N GLU A 5 -4.63 11.49 17.59
CA GLU A 5 -5.60 10.40 17.77
C GLU A 5 -5.62 9.36 16.64
N ARG A 6 -4.90 9.62 15.55
CA ARG A 6 -4.68 8.68 14.45
C ARG A 6 -3.25 8.10 14.45
N ALA A 7 -2.57 8.18 15.58
CA ALA A 7 -1.26 7.56 15.72
C ALA A 7 -1.39 6.02 15.73
N ILE A 8 -0.41 5.35 15.14
CA ILE A 8 -0.39 3.89 15.02
C ILE A 8 -0.48 3.17 16.37
N GLN A 9 -0.05 3.80 17.44
CA GLN A 9 -0.14 3.27 18.81
C GLN A 9 -1.58 3.19 19.32
N ASP A 10 -2.45 4.09 18.83
CA ASP A 10 -3.85 4.20 19.26
C ASP A 10 -4.80 3.35 18.38
N ARG A 11 -4.27 2.72 17.33
CA ARG A 11 -5.04 1.80 16.51
C ARG A 11 -5.41 0.54 17.30
N PRO A 12 -6.52 -0.13 16.99
CA PRO A 12 -6.95 -1.35 17.65
C PRO A 12 -5.82 -2.40 17.77
N ALA A 13 -5.67 -3.01 18.94
CA ALA A 13 -4.55 -3.91 19.24
C ALA A 13 -4.48 -5.13 18.32
N TRP A 14 -5.62 -5.66 17.88
CA TRP A 14 -5.71 -6.80 16.98
C TRP A 14 -5.10 -6.54 15.57
N ILE A 15 -4.93 -5.27 15.18
CA ILE A 15 -4.25 -4.92 13.92
C ILE A 15 -2.76 -5.30 13.96
N LYS A 16 -2.14 -5.36 15.16
CA LYS A 16 -0.71 -5.69 15.30
C LYS A 16 -0.39 -7.09 14.79
N GLU A 17 -1.28 -8.05 15.00
CA GLU A 17 -1.05 -9.47 14.74
C GLU A 17 -1.05 -9.86 13.25
N ARG A 18 -1.47 -8.97 12.35
CA ARG A 18 -1.62 -9.25 10.91
C ARG A 18 -2.54 -10.45 10.60
N SER A 19 -3.43 -10.78 11.54
CA SER A 19 -4.37 -11.90 11.45
C SER A 19 -5.70 -11.52 10.82
N VAL A 20 -6.00 -10.22 10.82
CA VAL A 20 -7.28 -9.70 10.34
C VAL A 20 -7.14 -9.12 8.94
N PHE A 21 -8.05 -9.52 8.05
CA PHE A 21 -8.09 -9.11 6.66
C PHE A 21 -8.63 -7.69 6.49
N GLY A 22 -8.12 -6.97 5.50
CA GLY A 22 -8.55 -5.61 5.16
C GLY A 22 -7.71 -4.49 5.78
N ASP A 23 -6.54 -4.83 6.35
CA ASP A 23 -5.60 -3.88 6.92
C ASP A 23 -4.41 -3.69 5.99
N TRP A 24 -4.24 -2.48 5.49
CA TRP A 24 -3.23 -2.14 4.50
C TRP A 24 -2.10 -1.29 5.07
N GLU A 25 -0.94 -1.39 4.47
CA GLU A 25 0.16 -0.43 4.65
C GLU A 25 0.42 0.26 3.31
N GLY A 26 0.60 1.59 3.35
CA GLY A 26 0.87 2.41 2.17
C GLY A 26 2.19 3.17 2.28
N ASP A 27 2.89 3.29 1.14
CA ASP A 27 4.17 4.01 1.05
C ASP A 27 4.41 4.55 -0.37
N LEU A 28 5.42 5.42 -0.53
CA LEU A 28 5.92 5.85 -1.82
C LEU A 28 7.35 5.36 -2.05
N MET A 29 7.57 4.70 -3.17
CA MET A 29 8.91 4.38 -3.66
C MET A 29 9.44 5.56 -4.47
N ILE A 30 10.51 6.18 -3.96
CA ILE A 30 11.15 7.36 -4.57
C ILE A 30 12.30 6.91 -5.47
N PHE A 31 12.43 7.53 -6.61
CA PHE A 31 13.46 7.30 -7.61
C PHE A 31 14.44 8.47 -7.67
N ARG A 32 15.50 8.36 -8.46
CA ARG A 32 16.50 9.43 -8.58
C ARG A 32 15.89 10.69 -9.16
N ARG A 33 16.22 11.84 -8.57
CA ARG A 33 15.68 13.16 -8.97
C ARG A 33 16.01 13.56 -10.39
N GLU A 34 17.13 13.08 -10.93
CA GLU A 34 17.52 13.31 -12.32
C GLU A 34 16.51 12.77 -13.34
N HIS A 35 15.65 11.81 -12.93
CA HIS A 35 14.58 11.23 -13.72
C HIS A 35 13.20 11.86 -13.46
N GLY A 36 13.16 13.00 -12.75
CA GLY A 36 11.94 13.74 -12.48
C GLY A 36 11.32 13.47 -11.10
N LEU A 37 10.05 13.84 -10.94
CA LEU A 37 9.30 13.73 -9.68
C LEU A 37 8.43 12.48 -9.59
N ALA A 38 8.37 11.69 -10.66
CA ALA A 38 7.59 10.47 -10.71
C ALA A 38 8.01 9.49 -9.61
N ASN A 39 7.03 8.78 -9.08
CA ASN A 39 7.20 7.82 -8.00
C ASN A 39 6.23 6.65 -8.16
N VAL A 40 6.37 5.62 -7.35
CA VAL A 40 5.45 4.49 -7.32
C VAL A 40 4.80 4.43 -5.95
N ALA A 41 3.47 4.53 -5.91
CA ALA A 41 2.70 4.21 -4.73
C ALA A 41 2.62 2.69 -4.58
N SER A 42 2.91 2.22 -3.39
CA SER A 42 2.82 0.82 -3.01
C SER A 42 1.84 0.65 -1.86
N LEU A 43 0.90 -0.27 -2.02
CA LEU A 43 -0.02 -0.71 -0.99
C LEU A 43 0.18 -2.21 -0.80
N VAL A 44 0.07 -2.68 0.42
CA VAL A 44 0.08 -4.12 0.72
C VAL A 44 -0.95 -4.44 1.78
N GLU A 45 -1.79 -5.43 1.51
CA GLU A 45 -2.68 -6.00 2.51
C GLU A 45 -1.86 -6.88 3.46
N ARG A 46 -2.00 -6.62 4.77
CA ARG A 46 -1.05 -7.11 5.78
C ARG A 46 -1.16 -8.61 6.07
N LYS A 47 -2.35 -9.19 5.95
CA LYS A 47 -2.59 -10.64 6.17
C LYS A 47 -2.14 -11.45 4.97
N THR A 48 -2.60 -11.10 3.80
CA THR A 48 -2.43 -11.87 2.56
C THR A 48 -1.18 -11.49 1.78
N ARG A 49 -0.53 -10.37 2.12
CA ARG A 49 0.60 -9.80 1.36
C ARG A 49 0.24 -9.36 -0.05
N CYS A 50 -1.04 -9.28 -0.38
CA CYS A 50 -1.49 -8.82 -1.68
C CYS A 50 -1.06 -7.37 -1.90
N ALA A 51 -0.38 -7.14 -3.01
CA ALA A 51 0.22 -5.86 -3.36
C ALA A 51 -0.57 -5.14 -4.43
N VAL A 52 -0.59 -3.81 -4.34
CA VAL A 52 -1.03 -2.90 -5.41
C VAL A 52 0.09 -1.90 -5.66
N LEU A 53 0.50 -1.77 -6.91
CA LEU A 53 1.50 -0.80 -7.35
C LEU A 53 0.92 0.07 -8.45
N PHE A 54 1.12 1.38 -8.37
CA PHE A 54 0.80 2.28 -9.47
C PHE A 54 1.77 3.46 -9.53
N ARG A 55 2.05 3.92 -10.75
CA ARG A 55 2.89 5.08 -10.98
C ARG A 55 2.12 6.37 -10.71
N ASN A 56 2.77 7.32 -10.05
CA ASN A 56 2.33 8.72 -9.99
C ASN A 56 3.37 9.57 -10.70
N ASP A 57 2.90 10.59 -11.42
CA ASP A 57 3.78 11.50 -12.16
C ASP A 57 4.41 12.56 -11.23
N ASP A 58 3.77 12.82 -10.10
CA ASP A 58 4.25 13.75 -9.08
C ASP A 58 3.90 13.26 -7.66
N ARG A 59 4.11 14.12 -6.65
CA ARG A 59 3.73 13.86 -5.26
C ARG A 59 2.49 14.65 -4.83
N SER A 60 1.65 15.09 -5.76
CA SER A 60 0.45 15.82 -5.40
C SER A 60 -0.49 14.93 -4.60
N THR A 61 -0.91 15.43 -3.44
CA THR A 61 -1.80 14.71 -2.52
C THR A 61 -3.11 14.30 -3.18
N ARG A 62 -3.69 15.18 -3.99
CA ARG A 62 -4.99 14.94 -4.62
C ARG A 62 -4.90 13.76 -5.59
N HIS A 63 -3.96 13.80 -6.52
CA HIS A 63 -3.78 12.75 -7.51
C HIS A 63 -3.46 11.40 -6.88
N LEU A 64 -2.57 11.39 -5.88
CA LEU A 64 -2.23 10.19 -5.14
C LEU A 64 -3.46 9.58 -4.45
N MET A 65 -4.28 10.40 -3.76
CA MET A 65 -5.49 9.92 -3.09
C MET A 65 -6.54 9.40 -4.08
N ASP A 66 -6.75 10.08 -5.21
CA ASP A 66 -7.67 9.63 -6.26
C ASP A 66 -7.27 8.23 -6.78
N ARG A 67 -5.99 8.05 -7.13
CA ARG A 67 -5.47 6.76 -7.62
C ARG A 67 -5.55 5.66 -6.55
N LEU A 68 -5.26 6.00 -5.30
CA LEU A 68 -5.32 5.08 -4.18
C LEU A 68 -6.76 4.60 -3.93
N MET A 69 -7.71 5.54 -3.91
CA MET A 69 -9.13 5.21 -3.76
C MET A 69 -9.63 4.35 -4.92
N MET A 70 -9.30 4.71 -6.17
CA MET A 70 -9.65 3.88 -7.33
C MET A 70 -9.13 2.44 -7.22
N ALA A 71 -7.95 2.25 -6.65
CA ALA A 71 -7.33 0.93 -6.53
C ALA A 71 -8.07 -0.01 -5.57
N ILE A 72 -8.75 0.53 -4.54
CA ILE A 72 -9.37 -0.28 -3.49
C ILE A 72 -10.89 -0.06 -3.33
N ALA A 73 -11.48 0.96 -3.94
CA ALA A 73 -12.90 1.31 -3.76
C ALA A 73 -13.86 0.17 -4.14
N ALA A 74 -13.50 -0.63 -5.15
CA ALA A 74 -14.31 -1.77 -5.59
C ALA A 74 -14.27 -2.96 -4.61
N LEU A 75 -13.36 -2.96 -3.64
CA LEU A 75 -13.30 -4.02 -2.64
C LEU A 75 -14.44 -3.89 -1.62
N PRO A 76 -14.96 -5.00 -1.05
CA PRO A 76 -15.87 -4.94 0.08
C PRO A 76 -15.27 -4.14 1.25
N GLN A 77 -16.13 -3.50 2.06
CA GLN A 77 -15.67 -2.70 3.21
C GLN A 77 -14.74 -3.49 4.15
N ALA A 78 -15.05 -4.75 4.40
CA ALA A 78 -14.23 -5.63 5.24
C ALA A 78 -12.84 -5.91 4.66
N ALA A 79 -12.63 -5.72 3.35
CA ALA A 79 -11.34 -5.90 2.67
C ALA A 79 -10.52 -4.59 2.58
N ARG A 80 -11.07 -3.45 3.03
CA ARG A 80 -10.42 -2.13 2.96
C ARG A 80 -10.71 -1.27 4.20
N ARG A 81 -10.56 -1.85 5.37
CA ARG A 81 -10.94 -1.19 6.64
C ARG A 81 -9.97 -0.09 7.04
N TYR A 82 -8.68 -0.37 6.98
CA TYR A 82 -7.63 0.51 7.48
C TYR A 82 -6.46 0.61 6.51
N ILE A 83 -5.84 1.78 6.45
CA ILE A 83 -4.54 1.97 5.80
C ILE A 83 -3.61 2.68 6.77
N THR A 84 -2.40 2.16 6.94
CA THR A 84 -1.34 2.80 7.72
C THR A 84 -0.34 3.47 6.80
N PHE A 85 -0.10 4.77 7.01
CA PHE A 85 0.87 5.58 6.27
C PHE A 85 2.00 6.10 7.17
N ASN A 86 3.07 6.61 6.57
CA ASN A 86 3.96 7.54 7.23
C ASN A 86 3.30 8.93 7.31
N ARG A 87 3.98 9.90 7.96
CA ARG A 87 3.50 11.28 8.04
C ARG A 87 4.01 12.14 6.87
N GLY A 88 4.11 11.57 5.67
CA GLY A 88 4.46 12.31 4.47
C GLY A 88 3.33 13.26 4.06
N ILE A 89 3.69 14.46 3.61
CA ILE A 89 2.73 15.49 3.16
C ILE A 89 1.83 14.99 2.02
N GLU A 90 2.33 14.04 1.23
CA GLU A 90 1.60 13.38 0.16
C GLU A 90 0.34 12.66 0.64
N PHE A 91 0.28 12.26 1.91
CA PHE A 91 -0.88 11.59 2.53
C PHE A 91 -1.79 12.57 3.31
N SER A 92 -1.59 13.88 3.21
CA SER A 92 -2.40 14.88 3.95
C SER A 92 -3.89 14.88 3.57
N GLY A 93 -4.24 14.38 2.39
CA GLY A 93 -5.62 14.20 1.93
C GLY A 93 -6.36 12.98 2.50
N TRP A 94 -5.81 12.30 3.48
CA TRP A 94 -6.30 11.04 4.06
C TRP A 94 -7.77 11.03 4.51
N ARG A 95 -8.31 12.21 4.90
CA ARG A 95 -9.73 12.30 5.31
C ARG A 95 -10.70 11.87 4.24
N ARG A 96 -10.32 12.03 2.97
CA ARG A 96 -11.10 11.60 1.82
C ARG A 96 -11.32 10.08 1.79
N LEU A 97 -10.34 9.29 2.24
CA LEU A 97 -10.47 7.83 2.32
C LEU A 97 -11.66 7.43 3.21
N GLN A 98 -11.81 8.07 4.36
CA GLN A 98 -12.92 7.78 5.26
C GLN A 98 -14.24 8.34 4.73
N GLN A 99 -14.24 9.55 4.20
CA GLN A 99 -15.43 10.23 3.72
C GLN A 99 -16.01 9.60 2.45
N GLU A 100 -15.16 9.22 1.50
CA GLU A 100 -15.59 8.78 0.17
C GLU A 100 -15.71 7.25 0.07
N ILE A 101 -14.86 6.50 0.75
CA ILE A 101 -14.84 5.02 0.66
C ILE A 101 -14.90 4.30 2.02
N GLY A 102 -15.02 5.02 3.13
CA GLY A 102 -15.15 4.44 4.47
C GLY A 102 -13.89 3.73 4.99
N THR A 103 -12.71 4.01 4.41
CA THR A 103 -11.45 3.43 4.84
C THR A 103 -10.74 4.35 5.83
N GLU A 104 -10.43 3.87 7.02
CA GLU A 104 -9.75 4.69 8.03
C GLU A 104 -8.23 4.75 7.80
N ALA A 105 -7.63 5.91 8.09
CA ALA A 105 -6.19 6.09 7.99
C ALA A 105 -5.53 6.16 9.37
N TRP A 106 -4.36 5.50 9.50
CA TRP A 106 -3.49 5.54 10.67
C TRP A 106 -2.09 5.98 10.27
N PHE A 107 -1.35 6.60 11.18
CA PHE A 107 -0.03 7.16 10.89
C PHE A 107 1.04 6.63 11.82
N CYS A 108 2.16 6.24 11.25
CA CYS A 108 3.36 5.87 12.01
C CYS A 108 3.85 7.04 12.85
N GLY A 109 4.56 6.73 13.93
CA GLY A 109 5.30 7.73 14.69
C GLY A 109 6.34 8.44 13.82
N PRO A 110 6.76 9.66 14.19
CA PRO A 110 7.87 10.32 13.52
C PRO A 110 9.10 9.41 13.52
N GLN A 111 9.79 9.30 12.39
CA GLN A 111 11.03 8.52 12.24
C GLN A 111 10.93 7.05 12.68
N ALA A 112 9.73 6.45 12.59
CA ALA A 112 9.48 5.06 12.97
C ALA A 112 9.14 4.16 11.77
N PRO A 113 10.03 4.00 10.77
CA PRO A 113 9.76 3.22 9.55
C PRO A 113 9.46 1.74 9.86
N TRP A 114 10.09 1.18 10.89
CA TRP A 114 9.87 -0.22 11.32
C TRP A 114 8.40 -0.56 11.63
N GLN A 115 7.57 0.44 11.86
CA GLN A 115 6.14 0.26 12.11
C GLN A 115 5.35 -0.18 10.86
N LYS A 116 5.93 -0.07 9.67
CA LYS A 116 5.38 -0.50 8.37
C LYS A 116 6.21 -1.60 7.71
N GLY A 117 6.63 -2.60 8.46
CA GLY A 117 7.51 -3.66 7.96
C GLY A 117 6.96 -4.46 6.78
N THR A 118 5.63 -4.50 6.57
CA THR A 118 5.04 -5.25 5.46
C THR A 118 5.26 -4.53 4.13
N VAL A 119 5.00 -3.22 4.07
CA VAL A 119 5.23 -2.44 2.84
C VAL A 119 6.71 -2.23 2.56
N GLU A 120 7.55 -2.14 3.59
CA GLU A 120 9.01 -2.10 3.39
C GLU A 120 9.52 -3.37 2.72
N ASN A 121 9.02 -4.54 3.13
CA ASN A 121 9.37 -5.81 2.50
C ASN A 121 8.85 -5.88 1.07
N LEU A 122 7.61 -5.41 0.82
CA LEU A 122 7.11 -5.27 -0.55
C LEU A 122 8.03 -4.39 -1.39
N ASN A 123 8.40 -3.21 -0.89
CA ASN A 123 9.27 -2.26 -1.60
C ASN A 123 10.65 -2.88 -1.92
N LYS A 124 11.25 -3.64 -0.99
CA LYS A 124 12.50 -4.38 -1.25
C LYS A 124 12.35 -5.39 -2.39
N ARG A 125 11.22 -6.11 -2.45
CA ARG A 125 10.93 -7.05 -3.53
C ARG A 125 10.69 -6.34 -4.85
N ALA A 126 9.93 -5.25 -4.84
CA ALA A 126 9.63 -4.45 -6.03
C ALA A 126 10.88 -3.79 -6.62
N ARG A 127 11.88 -3.46 -5.78
CA ARG A 127 13.18 -2.90 -6.23
C ARG A 127 13.99 -3.82 -7.15
N ARG A 128 13.68 -5.11 -7.20
CA ARG A 128 14.28 -6.05 -8.16
C ARG A 128 13.84 -5.76 -9.60
N TYR A 129 12.64 -5.21 -9.77
CA TYR A 129 12.03 -4.85 -11.05
C TYR A 129 12.10 -3.35 -11.34
N LEU A 130 12.14 -2.55 -10.28
CA LEU A 130 12.14 -1.09 -10.30
C LEU A 130 13.30 -0.56 -9.44
N PRO A 131 14.56 -0.75 -9.86
CA PRO A 131 15.71 -0.17 -9.18
C PRO A 131 15.59 1.37 -9.12
N ARG A 132 16.38 2.02 -8.26
CA ARG A 132 16.29 3.48 -8.05
C ARG A 132 16.62 4.30 -9.31
N GLU A 133 17.36 3.70 -10.22
CA GLU A 133 17.82 4.26 -11.50
C GLU A 133 16.74 4.20 -12.59
N THR A 134 15.63 3.53 -12.34
CA THR A 134 14.55 3.38 -13.34
C THR A 134 13.99 4.74 -13.73
N VAL A 135 13.91 5.00 -15.02
CA VAL A 135 13.20 6.13 -15.60
C VAL A 135 11.72 5.78 -15.67
N LEU A 136 10.95 6.20 -14.67
CA LEU A 136 9.53 5.82 -14.56
C LEU A 136 8.67 6.28 -15.75
N ALA A 137 9.06 7.35 -16.43
CA ALA A 137 8.37 7.82 -17.64
C ALA A 137 8.32 6.74 -18.74
N GLU A 138 9.30 5.84 -18.78
CA GLU A 138 9.39 4.74 -19.74
C GLU A 138 8.61 3.48 -19.32
N ILE A 139 8.15 3.43 -18.07
CA ILE A 139 7.37 2.31 -17.54
C ILE A 139 5.89 2.52 -17.85
N SER A 140 5.36 1.72 -18.77
CA SER A 140 3.93 1.74 -19.09
C SER A 140 3.06 1.21 -17.93
N ASP A 141 1.77 1.57 -17.90
CA ASP A 141 0.82 0.98 -16.95
C ASP A 141 0.70 -0.53 -17.12
N ARG A 142 0.88 -1.06 -18.32
CA ARG A 142 0.91 -2.50 -18.59
C ARG A 142 2.11 -3.15 -17.91
N SER A 143 3.30 -2.55 -18.03
CA SER A 143 4.51 -3.04 -17.37
C SER A 143 4.37 -2.97 -15.84
N MET A 144 3.79 -1.90 -15.31
CA MET A 144 3.54 -1.78 -13.87
C MET A 144 2.58 -2.87 -13.37
N ARG A 145 1.50 -3.14 -14.11
CA ARG A 145 0.58 -4.26 -13.79
C ARG A 145 1.26 -5.62 -13.85
N ALA A 146 2.15 -5.84 -14.82
CA ALA A 146 2.90 -7.09 -14.94
C ALA A 146 3.84 -7.30 -13.73
N ILE A 147 4.55 -6.25 -13.28
CA ILE A 147 5.39 -6.29 -12.08
C ILE A 147 4.54 -6.62 -10.84
N CYS A 148 3.41 -5.95 -10.69
CA CYS A 148 2.49 -6.18 -9.58
C CYS A 148 1.97 -7.64 -9.59
N ALA A 149 1.58 -8.16 -10.75
CA ALA A 149 1.14 -9.54 -10.92
C ALA A 149 2.26 -10.53 -10.58
N GLN A 150 3.50 -10.28 -11.00
CA GLN A 150 4.65 -11.12 -10.66
C GLN A 150 4.87 -11.19 -9.14
N LEU A 151 4.77 -10.06 -8.44
CA LEU A 151 4.88 -10.01 -6.98
C LEU A 151 3.75 -10.80 -6.29
N ASN A 152 2.54 -10.67 -6.79
CA ASN A 152 1.35 -11.32 -6.23
C ASN A 152 1.23 -12.81 -6.57
N ASN A 153 1.90 -13.28 -7.60
CA ASN A 153 1.94 -14.69 -8.00
C ASN A 153 3.21 -15.42 -7.55
N THR A 154 4.06 -14.77 -6.75
CA THR A 154 5.24 -15.40 -6.15
C THR A 154 4.88 -15.98 -4.80
N PRO A 155 5.05 -17.30 -4.57
CA PRO A 155 4.77 -17.93 -3.28
C PRO A 155 5.54 -17.30 -2.12
N CYS A 156 4.87 -17.16 -0.98
CA CYS A 156 5.44 -16.54 0.21
C CYS A 156 5.53 -17.56 1.36
N LYS A 157 6.70 -17.72 1.96
CA LYS A 157 6.89 -18.62 3.10
C LYS A 157 5.94 -18.32 4.26
N CYS A 158 5.70 -17.03 4.56
CA CYS A 158 4.80 -16.61 5.63
C CYS A 158 3.31 -16.88 5.37
N LEU A 159 2.95 -17.30 4.15
CA LEU A 159 1.61 -17.74 3.75
C LEU A 159 1.53 -19.27 3.55
N GLY A 160 2.44 -20.02 4.14
CA GLY A 160 2.50 -21.47 3.91
C GLY A 160 2.77 -21.83 2.44
N TRP A 161 3.57 -21.01 1.76
CA TRP A 161 3.90 -21.13 0.33
C TRP A 161 2.75 -20.84 -0.65
N GLN A 162 1.61 -20.35 -0.16
CA GLN A 162 0.60 -19.76 -1.03
C GLN A 162 1.10 -18.44 -1.64
N THR A 163 0.56 -18.09 -2.79
CA THR A 163 0.75 -16.79 -3.39
C THR A 163 -0.14 -15.74 -2.72
N PRO A 164 0.24 -14.45 -2.69
CA PRO A 164 -0.63 -13.37 -2.25
C PRO A 164 -1.99 -13.34 -2.95
N THR A 165 -2.04 -13.67 -4.26
CA THR A 165 -3.29 -13.77 -5.03
C THR A 165 -4.22 -14.85 -4.49
N GLU A 166 -3.70 -16.05 -4.22
CA GLU A 166 -4.49 -17.16 -3.66
C GLU A 166 -5.02 -16.82 -2.27
N ALA A 167 -4.14 -16.31 -1.39
CA ALA A 167 -4.52 -15.92 -0.04
C ALA A 167 -5.59 -14.81 -0.05
N PHE A 168 -5.44 -13.79 -0.89
CA PHE A 168 -6.39 -12.69 -0.99
C PHE A 168 -7.76 -13.15 -1.51
N ARG A 169 -7.78 -14.01 -2.51
CA ARG A 169 -9.03 -14.60 -3.04
C ARG A 169 -9.75 -15.42 -1.97
N ALA A 170 -9.03 -16.23 -1.20
CA ALA A 170 -9.63 -17.02 -0.11
C ALA A 170 -10.31 -16.11 0.92
N GLU A 171 -9.66 -15.01 1.33
CA GLU A 171 -10.25 -14.05 2.27
C GLU A 171 -11.48 -13.35 1.68
N ILE A 172 -11.47 -12.94 0.42
CA ILE A 172 -12.65 -12.35 -0.25
C ILE A 172 -13.83 -13.33 -0.30
N MET A 173 -13.55 -14.61 -0.56
CA MET A 173 -14.61 -15.65 -0.58
C MET A 173 -15.21 -15.89 0.81
N ASN A 174 -14.41 -15.76 1.86
CA ASN A 174 -14.86 -15.92 3.26
C ASN A 174 -15.69 -14.72 3.77
N LEU A 175 -15.73 -13.60 3.05
CA LEU A 175 -16.58 -12.45 3.38
C LEU A 175 -18.04 -12.59 2.92
N ARG A 176 -18.33 -13.63 2.16
CA ARG A 176 -19.69 -13.94 1.66
C ARG A 176 -20.42 -14.82 2.65
#